data_6839729b788e9ad4f2573c1e96494166
#
_entry.id   6839729b788e9ad4f2573c1e96494166
#
_cell.length_a   1.000
_cell.length_b   1.000
_cell.length_c   1.000
_cell.angle_alpha   90.00
_cell.angle_beta   90.00
_cell.angle_gamma   90.00
#
_symmetry.space_group_name_H-M   'P 1'
#
loop_
_entity.id
_entity.type
_entity.pdbx_description
1 polymer ?
#
loop_
_entity_poly.entity_id
_entity_poly.type
_entity_poly.pdbx_seq_one_letter_code
_entity_poly.pdbx_strand_id
1 'polypeptide(L)'
;DGVAPLLTGLADSHVLRPPVGVRVEGGDVMPMNGEIWVGYSASDEFSDFTTARTNEAALDWLANQFPDWNIRGFQLTKSDTDPYANALHLDCCLSVLSGGHAIFHPEGMKREEDRAFIRSTFECN
;
A
#
# COMPACT_ATOMS: atom_id res chain seq x y z
N ASP A 1 -4.43 -2.04 18.75
CA ASP A 1 -3.28 -1.12 19.02
C ASP A 1 -2.08 -1.81 19.70
N GLY A 2 -1.69 -3.00 19.24
CA GLY A 2 -0.57 -3.76 19.83
C GLY A 2 0.80 -3.09 19.67
N VAL A 3 0.97 -2.14 18.75
CA VAL A 3 2.24 -1.46 18.47
C VAL A 3 2.39 -0.18 19.30
N ALA A 4 1.30 0.44 19.75
CA ALA A 4 1.34 1.71 20.47
C ALA A 4 2.29 1.73 21.68
N PRO A 5 2.36 0.66 22.53
CA PRO A 5 3.30 0.62 23.64
C PRO A 5 4.77 0.62 23.21
N LEU A 6 5.10 0.10 22.01
CA LEU A 6 6.46 0.06 21.49
C LEU A 6 6.94 1.44 21.03
N LEU A 7 6.02 2.37 20.77
CA LEU A 7 6.30 3.72 20.28
C LEU A 7 6.41 4.75 21.40
N THR A 8 6.21 4.37 22.66
CA THR A 8 6.20 5.30 23.81
C THR A 8 7.51 6.03 24.08
N GLY A 9 8.62 5.57 23.50
CA GLY A 9 9.93 6.24 23.61
C GLY A 9 10.26 7.20 22.47
N LEU A 10 9.38 7.29 21.44
CA LEU A 10 9.59 8.18 20.31
C LEU A 10 8.95 9.54 20.56
N ALA A 11 9.61 10.60 20.07
CA ALA A 11 8.99 11.93 20.08
C ALA A 11 7.73 11.92 19.20
N ASP A 12 6.69 12.66 19.59
CA ASP A 12 5.42 12.73 18.85
C ASP A 12 5.59 13.14 17.38
N SER A 13 6.64 13.93 17.09
CA SER A 13 7.01 14.33 15.73
C SER A 13 7.45 13.16 14.81
N HIS A 14 7.78 12.00 15.39
CA HIS A 14 8.19 10.79 14.64
C HIS A 14 7.05 9.78 14.52
N VAL A 15 5.90 10.03 15.11
CA VAL A 15 4.74 9.13 15.09
C VAL A 15 3.56 9.86 14.47
N LEU A 16 3.23 9.50 13.23
CA LEU A 16 2.07 10.02 12.52
C LEU A 16 0.83 9.19 12.90
N ARG A 17 -0.25 9.87 13.25
CA ARG A 17 -1.52 9.24 13.58
C ARG A 17 -2.56 9.64 12.54
N PRO A 18 -3.08 8.68 11.76
CA PRO A 18 -4.13 8.99 10.79
C PRO A 18 -5.40 9.46 11.51
N PRO A 19 -6.14 10.41 10.94
CA PRO A 19 -7.41 10.87 11.51
C PRO A 19 -8.50 9.80 11.37
N VAL A 20 -9.62 10.01 12.04
CA VAL A 20 -10.80 9.14 11.91
C VAL A 20 -11.22 9.06 10.43
N GLY A 21 -11.46 7.85 9.95
CA GLY A 21 -11.84 7.59 8.56
C GLY A 21 -10.67 7.27 7.62
N VAL A 22 -9.43 7.56 8.02
CA VAL A 22 -8.24 7.12 7.28
C VAL A 22 -7.74 5.80 7.86
N ARG A 23 -7.58 4.81 6.98
CA ARG A 23 -7.01 3.50 7.30
C ARG A 23 -5.77 3.29 6.46
N VAL A 24 -4.65 2.96 7.11
CA VAL A 24 -3.37 2.63 6.46
C VAL A 24 -2.63 1.58 7.28
N GLU A 25 -2.12 0.56 6.61
CA GLU A 25 -1.28 -0.47 7.22
C GLU A 25 0.11 -0.50 6.58
N GLY A 26 1.13 -0.86 7.36
CA GLY A 26 2.53 -0.76 6.95
C GLY A 26 2.91 -1.61 5.74
N GLY A 27 2.28 -2.79 5.56
CA GLY A 27 2.50 -3.65 4.39
C GLY A 27 2.02 -3.04 3.07
N ASP A 28 1.18 -2.01 3.14
CA ASP A 28 0.70 -1.25 1.98
C ASP A 28 1.58 -0.04 1.63
N VAL A 29 2.55 0.34 2.47
CA VAL A 29 3.34 1.56 2.28
C VAL A 29 4.79 1.22 1.97
N MET A 30 5.23 1.53 0.75
CA MET A 30 6.54 1.20 0.25
C MET A 30 7.27 2.46 -0.25
N PRO A 31 8.23 2.99 0.52
CA PRO A 31 9.05 4.12 0.06
C PRO A 31 9.96 3.71 -1.10
N MET A 32 9.92 4.49 -2.17
CA MET A 32 10.72 4.30 -3.38
C MET A 32 11.29 5.66 -3.81
N ASN A 33 12.53 5.74 -4.17
CA ASN A 33 13.27 6.89 -4.75
C ASN A 33 12.47 8.20 -4.97
N GLY A 34 12.04 8.88 -3.90
CA GLY A 34 11.24 10.11 -3.97
C GLY A 34 9.73 9.90 -4.17
N GLU A 35 9.27 8.67 -4.27
CA GLU A 35 7.86 8.29 -4.27
C GLU A 35 7.51 7.46 -3.03
N ILE A 36 6.27 7.51 -2.62
CA ILE A 36 5.69 6.53 -1.69
C ILE A 36 4.62 5.76 -2.45
N TRP A 37 4.84 4.47 -2.60
CA TRP A 37 3.89 3.56 -3.22
C TRP A 37 2.94 3.02 -2.18
N VAL A 38 1.65 3.01 -2.50
CA VAL A 38 0.59 2.67 -1.54
C VAL A 38 -0.40 1.69 -2.17
N GLY A 39 -0.48 0.50 -1.60
CA GLY A 39 -1.57 -0.43 -1.91
C GLY A 39 -2.87 0.05 -1.25
N TYR A 40 -3.99 0.04 -1.97
CA TYR A 40 -5.26 0.50 -1.43
C TYR A 40 -6.47 -0.25 -2.00
N SER A 41 -7.59 -0.14 -1.31
CA SER A 41 -8.91 -0.52 -1.82
C SER A 41 -9.72 0.74 -2.09
N ALA A 42 -10.41 0.79 -3.24
CA ALA A 42 -11.29 1.90 -3.58
C ALA A 42 -12.43 2.05 -2.55
N SER A 43 -12.99 3.25 -2.45
CA SER A 43 -13.94 3.59 -1.38
C SER A 43 -15.21 2.74 -1.39
N ASP A 44 -15.67 2.36 -2.58
CA ASP A 44 -16.84 1.47 -2.77
C ASP A 44 -16.55 0.01 -2.41
N GLU A 45 -15.29 -0.41 -2.46
CA GLU A 45 -14.88 -1.79 -2.14
C GLU A 45 -14.39 -1.94 -0.69
N PHE A 46 -13.91 -0.87 -0.08
CA PHE A 46 -13.27 -0.96 1.25
C PHE A 46 -14.22 -1.54 2.31
N SER A 47 -15.51 -1.22 2.24
CA SER A 47 -16.52 -1.72 3.17
C SER A 47 -17.01 -3.13 2.84
N ASP A 48 -16.78 -3.61 1.61
CA ASP A 48 -17.31 -4.88 1.12
C ASP A 48 -16.39 -6.06 1.47
N PHE A 49 -15.11 -5.80 1.73
CA PHE A 49 -14.12 -6.84 2.01
C PHE A 49 -13.49 -6.70 3.39
N THR A 50 -13.50 -7.76 4.18
CA THR A 50 -12.81 -7.81 5.49
C THR A 50 -11.29 -7.82 5.33
N THR A 51 -10.79 -8.20 4.15
CA THR A 51 -9.37 -8.18 3.78
C THR A 51 -8.88 -6.80 3.31
N ALA A 52 -9.77 -5.82 3.13
CA ALA A 52 -9.37 -4.45 2.82
C ALA A 52 -8.74 -3.77 4.05
N ARG A 53 -7.51 -3.25 3.93
CA ARG A 53 -6.70 -2.73 5.04
C ARG A 53 -6.40 -1.26 4.93
N THR A 54 -6.02 -0.79 3.74
CA THR A 54 -5.74 0.60 3.46
C THR A 54 -6.82 1.13 2.52
N ASN A 55 -7.43 2.25 2.89
CA ASN A 55 -8.47 2.87 2.08
C ASN A 55 -7.92 4.02 1.22
N GLU A 56 -8.71 4.44 0.23
CA GLU A 56 -8.33 5.48 -0.71
C GLU A 56 -7.99 6.81 -0.04
N ALA A 57 -8.65 7.14 1.08
CA ALA A 57 -8.36 8.36 1.86
C ALA A 57 -6.92 8.41 2.41
N ALA A 58 -6.25 7.27 2.52
CA ALA A 58 -4.85 7.22 2.93
C ALA A 58 -3.92 7.90 1.91
N LEU A 59 -4.25 7.88 0.62
CA LEU A 59 -3.45 8.51 -0.43
C LEU A 59 -3.34 10.02 -0.22
N ASP A 60 -4.47 10.70 -0.02
CA ASP A 60 -4.51 12.14 0.22
C ASP A 60 -3.87 12.50 1.56
N TRP A 61 -4.12 11.69 2.59
CA TRP A 61 -3.51 11.91 3.89
C TRP A 61 -1.99 11.80 3.83
N LEU A 62 -1.44 10.77 3.19
CA LEU A 62 0.01 10.62 3.02
C LEU A 62 0.60 11.75 2.17
N ALA A 63 -0.08 12.18 1.11
CA ALA A 63 0.38 13.32 0.29
C ALA A 63 0.49 14.61 1.11
N ASN A 64 -0.44 14.83 2.05
CA ASN A 64 -0.38 15.98 2.96
C ASN A 64 0.73 15.85 4.03
N GLN A 65 1.03 14.63 4.48
CA GLN A 65 2.12 14.41 5.45
C GLN A 65 3.51 14.50 4.81
N PHE A 66 3.61 14.13 3.55
CA PHE A 66 4.87 14.07 2.79
C PHE A 66 4.80 14.89 1.49
N PRO A 67 4.73 16.25 1.60
CA PRO A 67 4.49 17.11 0.43
C PRO A 67 5.63 17.08 -0.60
N ASP A 68 6.84 16.68 -0.20
CA ASP A 68 8.01 16.55 -1.09
C ASP A 68 8.09 15.19 -1.79
N TRP A 69 7.14 14.27 -1.48
CA TRP A 69 7.09 12.94 -2.05
C TRP A 69 5.88 12.79 -2.98
N ASN A 70 6.09 12.11 -4.09
CA ASN A 70 4.98 11.73 -4.96
C ASN A 70 4.29 10.47 -4.41
N ILE A 71 2.99 10.53 -4.18
CA ILE A 71 2.20 9.38 -3.73
C ILE A 71 1.62 8.65 -4.93
N ARG A 72 1.95 7.37 -5.07
CA ARG A 72 1.43 6.50 -6.13
C ARG A 72 0.59 5.38 -5.54
N GLY A 73 -0.70 5.38 -5.87
CA GLY A 73 -1.64 4.34 -5.44
C GLY A 73 -1.68 3.15 -6.40
N PHE A 74 -1.72 1.94 -5.85
CA PHE A 74 -1.96 0.69 -6.55
C PHE A 74 -3.22 0.05 -6.00
N GLN A 75 -4.25 -0.09 -6.83
CA GLN A 75 -5.49 -0.73 -6.40
C GLN A 75 -5.30 -2.25 -6.31
N LEU A 76 -5.48 -2.79 -5.11
CA LEU A 76 -5.28 -4.21 -4.84
C LEU A 76 -6.55 -5.02 -5.14
N THR A 77 -6.36 -6.25 -5.62
CA THR A 77 -7.43 -7.22 -5.74
C THR A 77 -7.80 -7.75 -4.37
N LYS A 78 -9.09 -7.80 -4.05
CA LYS A 78 -9.61 -8.27 -2.76
C LYS A 78 -10.59 -9.43 -2.93
N SER A 79 -10.47 -10.40 -2.04
CA SER A 79 -11.42 -11.49 -1.88
C SER A 79 -11.38 -11.99 -0.43
N ASP A 80 -12.54 -12.21 0.16
CA ASP A 80 -12.66 -12.81 1.49
C ASP A 80 -12.75 -14.35 1.43
N THR A 81 -12.87 -14.92 0.24
CA THR A 81 -13.13 -16.37 0.04
C THR A 81 -12.06 -17.08 -0.79
N ASP A 82 -11.37 -16.36 -1.67
CA ASP A 82 -10.34 -16.93 -2.53
C ASP A 82 -8.98 -16.28 -2.22
N PRO A 83 -8.06 -17.02 -1.56
CA PRO A 83 -6.74 -16.48 -1.22
C PRO A 83 -5.85 -16.21 -2.45
N TYR A 84 -6.12 -16.85 -3.59
CA TYR A 84 -5.36 -16.61 -4.84
C TYR A 84 -5.83 -15.36 -5.57
N ALA A 85 -7.06 -14.89 -5.30
CA ALA A 85 -7.63 -13.65 -5.82
C ALA A 85 -7.61 -12.53 -4.77
N ASN A 86 -6.66 -12.56 -3.83
CA ASN A 86 -6.56 -11.59 -2.75
C ASN A 86 -5.10 -11.19 -2.49
N ALA A 87 -4.82 -9.90 -2.55
CA ALA A 87 -3.60 -9.32 -2.00
C ALA A 87 -3.95 -8.55 -0.73
N LEU A 88 -3.55 -9.07 0.43
CA LEU A 88 -3.83 -8.43 1.72
C LEU A 88 -3.20 -7.04 1.77
N HIS A 89 -1.94 -6.95 1.37
CA HIS A 89 -1.14 -5.73 1.29
C HIS A 89 -0.34 -5.67 -0.02
N LEU A 90 0.26 -4.51 -0.30
CA LEU A 90 1.13 -4.32 -1.47
C LEU A 90 2.34 -5.27 -1.45
N ASP A 91 2.95 -5.46 -0.29
CA ASP A 91 4.10 -6.37 -0.11
C ASP A 91 3.76 -7.86 -0.32
N CYS A 92 2.47 -8.21 -0.33
CA CYS A 92 2.02 -9.56 -0.68
C CYS A 92 2.08 -9.84 -2.19
N CYS A 93 2.09 -8.81 -3.03
CA CYS A 93 2.10 -8.97 -4.49
C CYS A 93 3.30 -8.31 -5.18
N LEU A 94 4.06 -7.49 -4.48
CA LEU A 94 5.24 -6.80 -5.02
C LEU A 94 6.37 -6.78 -3.99
N SER A 95 7.55 -7.29 -4.38
CA SER A 95 8.76 -7.22 -3.58
C SER A 95 9.88 -6.67 -4.45
N VAL A 96 10.34 -5.46 -4.14
CA VAL A 96 11.42 -4.82 -4.91
C VAL A 96 12.77 -5.35 -4.43
N LEU A 97 13.57 -5.80 -5.38
CA LEU A 97 14.93 -6.29 -5.17
C LEU A 97 15.97 -5.27 -5.63
N SER A 98 17.24 -5.55 -5.37
CA SER A 98 18.34 -4.73 -5.89
C SER A 98 18.50 -4.89 -7.41
N GLY A 99 19.14 -3.90 -8.06
CA GLY A 99 19.51 -4.00 -9.48
C GLY A 99 18.37 -3.88 -10.48
N GLY A 100 17.25 -3.27 -10.09
CA GLY A 100 16.12 -3.06 -11.00
C GLY A 100 15.20 -4.27 -11.17
N HIS A 101 15.34 -5.27 -10.30
CA HIS A 101 14.49 -6.47 -10.33
C HIS A 101 13.36 -6.39 -9.29
N ALA A 102 12.26 -7.08 -9.56
CA ALA A 102 11.18 -7.28 -8.60
C ALA A 102 10.57 -8.69 -8.72
N ILE A 103 10.07 -9.19 -7.60
CA ILE A 103 9.15 -10.32 -7.57
C ILE A 103 7.75 -9.72 -7.62
N PHE A 104 6.95 -10.14 -8.58
CA PHE A 104 5.65 -9.56 -8.84
C PHE A 104 4.58 -10.61 -9.14
N HIS A 105 3.49 -10.56 -8.37
CA HIS A 105 2.28 -11.33 -8.59
C HIS A 105 1.21 -10.40 -9.19
N PRO A 106 1.04 -10.37 -10.52
CA PRO A 106 0.21 -9.36 -11.20
C PRO A 106 -1.28 -9.44 -10.85
N GLU A 107 -1.79 -10.62 -10.52
CA GLU A 107 -3.19 -10.83 -10.12
C GLU A 107 -3.55 -10.15 -8.80
N GLY A 108 -2.55 -9.81 -7.99
CA GLY A 108 -2.72 -9.02 -6.76
C GLY A 108 -3.05 -7.54 -7.01
N MET A 109 -2.82 -7.03 -8.24
CA MET A 109 -3.19 -5.68 -8.63
C MET A 109 -4.42 -5.70 -9.54
N LYS A 110 -5.44 -4.91 -9.20
CA LYS A 110 -6.72 -4.91 -9.91
C LYS A 110 -6.64 -4.27 -11.29
N ARG A 111 -5.91 -3.13 -11.42
CA ARG A 111 -5.88 -2.33 -12.64
C ARG A 111 -4.75 -2.75 -13.56
N GLU A 112 -5.04 -2.86 -14.87
CA GLU A 112 -4.01 -3.20 -15.87
C GLU A 112 -2.92 -2.12 -15.97
N GLU A 113 -3.27 -0.86 -15.80
CA GLU A 113 -2.31 0.25 -15.81
C GLU A 113 -1.27 0.13 -14.67
N ASP A 114 -1.67 -0.34 -13.48
CA ASP A 114 -0.77 -0.59 -12.36
C ASP A 114 0.20 -1.74 -12.70
N ARG A 115 -0.34 -2.83 -13.26
CA ARG A 115 0.46 -3.97 -13.69
C ARG A 115 1.47 -3.59 -14.79
N ALA A 116 1.03 -2.82 -15.77
CA ALA A 116 1.88 -2.34 -16.86
C ALA A 116 2.99 -1.42 -16.34
N PHE A 117 2.68 -0.54 -15.37
CA PHE A 117 3.67 0.32 -14.74
C PHE A 117 4.77 -0.49 -14.05
N ILE A 118 4.42 -1.51 -13.26
CA ILE A 118 5.41 -2.36 -12.58
C ILE A 118 6.29 -3.09 -13.60
N ARG A 119 5.68 -3.69 -14.63
CA ARG A 119 6.44 -4.39 -15.69
C ARG A 119 7.37 -3.47 -16.47
N SER A 120 7.03 -2.20 -16.64
CA SER A 120 7.89 -1.22 -17.31
C SER A 120 9.00 -0.66 -16.41
N THR A 121 8.82 -0.74 -15.10
CA THR A 121 9.76 -0.20 -14.11
C THR A 121 10.84 -1.21 -13.73
N PHE A 122 10.50 -2.50 -13.72
CA PHE A 122 11.38 -3.58 -13.26
C PHE A 122 11.50 -4.70 -14.27
N GLU A 123 12.64 -5.41 -14.20
CA GLU A 123 12.73 -6.77 -14.72
C GLU A 123 12.02 -7.69 -13.72
N CYS A 124 10.77 -8.05 -14.02
CA CYS A 124 9.93 -8.87 -13.13
C CYS A 124 10.17 -10.36 -13.33
N ASN A 125 10.28 -11.07 -12.22
CA ASN A 125 10.35 -12.55 -12.14
C ASN A 125 9.11 -13.07 -11.40
#